data_3813d6bcff629fb3263e408f97f23f14
#
_entry.id   3813d6bcff629fb3263e408f97f23f14
#
_cell.length_a   1.000
_cell.length_b   1.000
_cell.length_c   1.000
_cell.angle_alpha   90.00
_cell.angle_beta   90.00
_cell.angle_gamma   90.00
#
_symmetry.space_group_name_H-M   'P 1'
#
loop_
_entity.id
_entity.type
_entity.pdbx_description
1 polymer ?
#
loop_
_entity_poly.entity_id
_entity_poly.type
_entity_poly.pdbx_seq_one_letter_code
_entity_poly.pdbx_strand_id
1 'polypeptide(L)'
;MTPKTDVRGEPFRLASRTRRVRAALLCVSLLLLLVPARAQDNNTMNTLAERYVRLVLAVGQHDADYVDAYYGPAEWRTEAEAQKLPLTEIASRTSALAQAIGAAKPPVTADQMTQLRYEYLARQLDAVRARVSMLTGTKLRFDEESKALYDAVAPTHTEADFAKVLAKLETMLPGRGALVDRYDEFRRSFIIPKDRLDPVFKAAIDACRSRTLRHIMLPPGESFIVEYVTGKSWSGYNWYQGNYRSLIQVNTDLPIYVDRAIDLACHEGYPGHHVYNVLLEKNLLRDRGWIEFSVYPLFSPQSLIAEGTANYGIEVAFPRAERLEFERRVLFPAAQLKSEMAARYYQVLDLVEQLSYAGNEAARRYINGEIDAKGAADWLEKYGMYSRPRAEQRVRFIDQYRSYVINYNLGKDLVAGYIESQGTDRWGAFARLISSPRLPSALTVDARR
;
A
#
# COMPACT_ATOMS: atom_id res chain seq x y z
N MET A 1 55.70 58.99 67.67
CA MET A 1 56.08 58.07 68.78
C MET A 1 55.75 56.66 68.35
N THR A 2 56.75 55.93 68.05
CA THR A 2 56.87 54.49 67.97
C THR A 2 56.65 53.83 69.35
N PRO A 3 56.34 52.53 69.48
CA PRO A 3 57.11 51.39 68.88
C PRO A 3 56.26 50.18 68.51
N LYS A 4 56.75 49.34 67.53
CA LYS A 4 57.40 48.00 67.62
C LYS A 4 56.64 46.92 68.41
N THR A 5 56.39 45.79 67.84
CA THR A 5 57.05 44.43 67.81
C THR A 5 56.03 43.42 67.28
N ASP A 6 56.33 42.54 66.52
CA ASP A 6 57.23 41.44 66.25
C ASP A 6 56.43 40.07 66.09
N VAL A 7 56.64 39.44 64.98
CA VAL A 7 56.99 38.08 64.63
C VAL A 7 56.18 36.86 65.08
N ARG A 8 55.83 36.04 64.09
CA ARG A 8 56.01 34.56 63.84
C ARG A 8 54.77 34.01 63.17
N GLY A 9 54.87 33.61 62.13
CA GLY A 9 55.01 32.61 61.14
C GLY A 9 54.49 31.24 61.50
N GLU A 10 53.48 30.75 60.76
CA GLU A 10 53.29 29.30 60.54
C GLU A 10 52.68 29.07 59.11
N PRO A 11 53.04 27.96 58.43
CA PRO A 11 52.73 27.80 57.02
C PRO A 11 51.33 27.21 56.81
N PHE A 12 50.52 27.91 56.04
CA PHE A 12 49.23 27.41 55.61
C PHE A 12 49.39 26.29 54.57
N ARG A 13 48.92 25.07 54.91
CA ARG A 13 48.87 23.92 54.02
C ARG A 13 47.86 24.19 52.83
N LEU A 14 48.41 24.40 51.68
CA LEU A 14 47.69 24.37 50.39
C LEU A 14 47.69 22.96 49.77
N ALA A 15 46.81 22.07 50.25
CA ALA A 15 46.82 20.69 49.72
C ALA A 15 45.46 20.00 49.73
N SER A 16 44.33 20.74 49.62
CA SER A 16 43.01 20.05 49.53
C SER A 16 41.99 20.60 48.49
N ARG A 17 42.32 21.67 47.78
CA ARG A 17 41.37 22.21 46.75
C ARG A 17 41.58 21.67 45.33
N THR A 18 42.76 21.16 45.00
CA THR A 18 43.05 20.68 43.62
C THR A 18 42.50 19.29 43.31
N ARG A 19 42.22 18.44 44.31
CA ARG A 19 41.64 17.10 44.08
C ARG A 19 40.12 17.13 43.80
N ARG A 20 39.35 18.07 44.36
CA ARG A 20 37.90 18.17 44.13
C ARG A 20 37.57 18.82 42.81
N VAL A 21 38.37 19.71 42.27
CA VAL A 21 38.17 20.31 40.94
C VAL A 21 38.49 19.33 39.83
N ARG A 22 39.49 18.46 39.98
CA ARG A 22 39.80 17.41 38.98
C ARG A 22 38.75 16.28 38.94
N ALA A 23 38.11 15.93 40.04
CA ALA A 23 37.01 14.97 40.07
C ALA A 23 35.72 15.53 39.46
N ALA A 24 35.42 16.81 39.64
CA ALA A 24 34.25 17.46 39.01
C ALA A 24 34.42 17.64 37.48
N LEU A 25 35.62 17.95 37.01
CA LEU A 25 35.93 18.05 35.58
C LEU A 25 35.93 16.68 34.89
N LEU A 26 36.31 15.58 35.55
CA LEU A 26 36.20 14.23 34.98
C LEU A 26 34.73 13.74 34.90
N CYS A 27 33.88 14.08 35.87
CA CYS A 27 32.46 13.74 35.82
C CYS A 27 31.68 14.54 34.76
N VAL A 28 32.03 15.82 34.51
CA VAL A 28 31.42 16.62 33.44
C VAL A 28 31.89 16.16 32.06
N SER A 29 33.15 15.70 31.93
CA SER A 29 33.65 15.15 30.65
C SER A 29 33.10 13.76 30.34
N LEU A 30 32.67 12.97 31.35
CA LEU A 30 32.01 11.67 31.12
C LEU A 30 30.52 11.78 30.84
N LEU A 31 29.87 12.89 31.25
CA LEU A 31 28.46 13.15 30.94
C LEU A 31 28.24 13.72 29.52
N LEU A 32 29.29 14.26 28.89
CA LEU A 32 29.22 14.73 27.48
C LEU A 32 29.46 13.62 26.45
N LEU A 33 29.81 12.40 26.85
CA LEU A 33 30.00 11.24 25.96
C LEU A 33 28.81 10.27 25.93
N LEU A 34 27.74 10.57 26.66
CA LEU A 34 26.47 9.86 26.57
C LEU A 34 25.45 10.66 25.76
N VAL A 35 25.85 11.13 24.57
CA VAL A 35 24.84 11.36 23.52
C VAL A 35 24.28 9.97 23.22
N PRO A 36 22.97 9.70 23.43
CA PRO A 36 22.46 8.37 23.27
C PRO A 36 22.68 7.93 21.82
N ALA A 37 23.32 6.78 21.61
CA ALA A 37 23.55 6.15 20.32
C ALA A 37 22.28 6.17 19.44
N ARG A 38 21.12 6.13 20.07
CA ARG A 38 19.78 6.26 19.49
C ARG A 38 19.53 7.56 18.70
N ALA A 39 20.07 8.71 19.16
CA ALA A 39 19.89 10.00 18.46
C ALA A 39 20.78 10.07 17.22
N GLN A 40 21.95 9.46 17.27
CA GLN A 40 22.89 9.42 16.15
C GLN A 40 22.42 8.46 15.06
N ASP A 41 21.87 7.29 15.43
CA ASP A 41 21.32 6.30 14.49
C ASP A 41 20.07 6.81 13.76
N ASN A 42 19.17 7.50 14.46
CA ASN A 42 17.99 8.11 13.85
C ASN A 42 18.36 9.22 12.88
N ASN A 43 19.35 10.04 13.17
CA ASN A 43 19.80 11.11 12.26
C ASN A 43 20.42 10.53 10.98
N THR A 44 21.19 9.45 11.12
CA THR A 44 21.76 8.72 9.96
C THR A 44 20.65 8.14 9.09
N MET A 45 19.66 7.43 9.67
CA MET A 45 18.56 6.82 8.92
C MET A 45 17.67 7.88 8.24
N ASN A 46 17.44 9.04 8.90
CA ASN A 46 16.69 10.14 8.29
C ASN A 46 17.40 10.71 7.04
N THR A 47 18.73 10.87 7.11
CA THR A 47 19.52 11.30 5.94
C THR A 47 19.47 10.28 4.80
N LEU A 48 19.49 8.98 5.12
CA LEU A 48 19.36 7.93 4.09
C LEU A 48 17.95 7.91 3.49
N ALA A 49 16.93 8.12 4.31
CA ALA A 49 15.53 8.22 3.88
C ALA A 49 15.30 9.43 2.94
N GLU A 50 15.91 10.59 3.23
CA GLU A 50 15.88 11.74 2.32
C GLU A 50 16.48 11.40 0.96
N ARG A 51 17.65 10.75 0.94
CA ARG A 51 18.27 10.31 -0.31
C ARG A 51 17.39 9.33 -1.08
N TYR A 52 16.69 8.42 -0.39
CA TYR A 52 15.72 7.53 -1.00
C TYR A 52 14.58 8.29 -1.67
N VAL A 53 13.95 9.26 -0.98
CA VAL A 53 12.86 10.07 -1.56
C VAL A 53 13.31 10.79 -2.82
N ARG A 54 14.49 11.43 -2.79
CA ARG A 54 15.06 12.10 -3.96
C ARG A 54 15.34 11.16 -5.14
N LEU A 55 15.75 9.90 -4.86
CA LEU A 55 15.91 8.90 -5.92
C LEU A 55 14.57 8.48 -6.52
N VAL A 56 13.53 8.29 -5.71
CA VAL A 56 12.18 7.97 -6.19
C VAL A 56 11.67 9.08 -7.12
N LEU A 57 11.84 10.34 -6.74
CA LEU A 57 11.47 11.50 -7.57
C LEU A 57 12.27 11.56 -8.87
N ALA A 58 13.55 11.19 -8.84
CA ALA A 58 14.40 11.14 -10.04
C ALA A 58 13.94 10.02 -11.00
N VAL A 59 13.56 8.83 -10.50
CA VAL A 59 12.98 7.76 -11.33
C VAL A 59 11.68 8.21 -11.97
N GLY A 60 10.84 8.97 -11.24
CA GLY A 60 9.60 9.55 -11.76
C GLY A 60 9.78 10.47 -12.98
N GLN A 61 11.00 10.99 -13.23
CA GLN A 61 11.29 11.76 -14.45
C GLN A 61 11.46 10.87 -15.70
N HIS A 62 11.60 9.56 -15.53
CA HIS A 62 11.73 8.56 -16.59
C HIS A 62 10.53 7.66 -16.74
N ASP A 63 9.60 7.71 -15.77
CA ASP A 63 8.44 6.85 -15.69
C ASP A 63 7.29 7.62 -15.04
N ALA A 64 6.33 8.06 -15.86
CA ALA A 64 5.22 8.91 -15.42
C ALA A 64 4.28 8.23 -14.42
N ASP A 65 4.22 6.89 -14.44
CA ASP A 65 3.38 6.10 -13.52
C ASP A 65 4.11 5.76 -12.21
N TYR A 66 5.41 6.12 -12.05
CA TYR A 66 6.21 5.63 -10.93
C TYR A 66 5.88 6.29 -9.59
N VAL A 67 5.60 7.60 -9.57
CA VAL A 67 5.31 8.35 -8.35
C VAL A 67 3.81 8.56 -8.24
N ASP A 68 3.15 7.71 -7.49
CA ASP A 68 1.70 7.74 -7.28
C ASP A 68 1.26 8.94 -6.43
N ALA A 69 1.96 9.18 -5.31
CA ALA A 69 1.73 10.33 -4.45
C ALA A 69 3.05 10.91 -3.95
N TYR A 70 3.07 12.24 -3.82
CA TYR A 70 4.17 12.97 -3.18
C TYR A 70 3.66 14.22 -2.47
N TYR A 71 3.90 14.28 -1.17
CA TYR A 71 3.51 15.40 -0.29
C TYR A 71 4.64 15.81 0.67
N GLY A 72 5.89 15.53 0.25
CA GLY A 72 7.12 16.01 0.90
C GLY A 72 7.48 17.44 0.46
N PRO A 73 8.73 17.91 0.74
CA PRO A 73 9.20 19.24 0.36
C PRO A 73 9.08 19.49 -1.14
N ALA A 74 8.35 20.53 -1.54
CA ALA A 74 8.03 20.80 -2.95
C ALA A 74 9.30 21.05 -3.80
N GLU A 75 10.33 21.64 -3.19
CA GLU A 75 11.62 21.90 -3.82
C GLU A 75 12.31 20.63 -4.31
N TRP A 76 12.15 19.49 -3.66
CA TRP A 76 12.78 18.24 -4.10
C TRP A 76 12.23 17.72 -5.43
N ARG A 77 10.92 17.93 -5.68
CA ARG A 77 10.32 17.62 -6.98
C ARG A 77 10.86 18.55 -8.07
N THR A 78 10.89 19.86 -7.79
CA THR A 78 11.44 20.85 -8.71
C THR A 78 12.91 20.58 -9.02
N GLU A 79 13.71 20.20 -8.04
CA GLU A 79 15.10 19.80 -8.23
C GLU A 79 15.23 18.55 -9.12
N ALA A 80 14.40 17.52 -8.91
CA ALA A 80 14.41 16.32 -9.74
C ALA A 80 14.05 16.64 -11.21
N GLU A 81 13.04 17.47 -11.43
CA GLU A 81 12.63 17.96 -12.75
C GLU A 81 13.72 18.78 -13.45
N ALA A 82 14.44 19.62 -12.71
CA ALA A 82 15.53 20.43 -13.24
C ALA A 82 16.79 19.61 -13.56
N GLN A 83 17.14 18.65 -12.68
CA GLN A 83 18.36 17.85 -12.83
C GLN A 83 18.22 16.78 -13.91
N LYS A 84 17.06 16.15 -14.05
CA LYS A 84 16.79 15.04 -15.00
C LYS A 84 17.93 14.02 -15.04
N LEU A 85 18.31 13.52 -13.86
CA LEU A 85 19.44 12.59 -13.71
C LEU A 85 19.34 11.42 -14.71
N PRO A 86 20.40 11.06 -15.43
CA PRO A 86 20.41 9.88 -16.30
C PRO A 86 20.14 8.60 -15.49
N LEU A 87 19.48 7.59 -16.08
CA LEU A 87 19.22 6.30 -15.43
C LEU A 87 20.50 5.61 -14.91
N THR A 88 21.62 5.78 -15.59
CA THR A 88 22.94 5.27 -15.16
C THR A 88 23.41 5.90 -13.85
N GLU A 89 23.21 7.19 -13.68
CA GLU A 89 23.54 7.91 -12.45
C GLU A 89 22.56 7.52 -11.32
N ILE A 90 21.26 7.39 -11.62
CA ILE A 90 20.27 6.90 -10.65
C ILE A 90 20.65 5.50 -10.18
N ALA A 91 21.06 4.60 -11.08
CA ALA A 91 21.51 3.25 -10.74
C ALA A 91 22.74 3.26 -9.81
N SER A 92 23.72 4.11 -10.10
CA SER A 92 24.91 4.29 -9.27
C SER A 92 24.56 4.78 -7.87
N ARG A 93 23.74 5.85 -7.77
CA ARG A 93 23.29 6.41 -6.49
C ARG A 93 22.44 5.41 -5.70
N THR A 94 21.59 4.64 -6.38
CA THR A 94 20.78 3.57 -5.75
C THR A 94 21.68 2.50 -5.13
N SER A 95 22.74 2.07 -5.85
CA SER A 95 23.69 1.09 -5.33
C SER A 95 24.48 1.61 -4.13
N ALA A 96 24.95 2.86 -4.20
CA ALA A 96 25.66 3.50 -3.07
C ALA A 96 24.74 3.69 -1.86
N LEU A 97 23.46 4.01 -2.06
CA LEU A 97 22.49 4.12 -0.98
C LEU A 97 22.17 2.76 -0.36
N ALA A 98 22.07 1.69 -1.15
CA ALA A 98 21.86 0.34 -0.66
C ALA A 98 23.01 -0.11 0.28
N GLN A 99 24.25 0.18 -0.09
CA GLN A 99 25.42 -0.09 0.78
C GLN A 99 25.35 0.71 2.08
N ALA A 100 24.98 2.00 2.00
CA ALA A 100 24.87 2.86 3.17
C ALA A 100 23.74 2.41 4.12
N ILE A 101 22.57 2.00 3.60
CA ILE A 101 21.49 1.42 4.40
C ILE A 101 21.96 0.10 5.03
N GLY A 102 22.63 -0.77 4.27
CA GLY A 102 23.17 -2.03 4.80
C GLY A 102 24.14 -1.82 5.97
N ALA A 103 24.99 -0.77 5.90
CA ALA A 103 25.90 -0.39 6.99
C ALA A 103 25.18 0.22 8.21
N ALA A 104 23.99 0.77 8.03
CA ALA A 104 23.16 1.37 9.09
C ALA A 104 22.16 0.39 9.72
N LYS A 105 22.36 -0.93 9.55
CA LYS A 105 21.47 -1.95 10.11
C LYS A 105 21.37 -1.80 11.63
N PRO A 106 20.15 -1.64 12.19
CA PRO A 106 19.99 -1.51 13.63
C PRO A 106 20.35 -2.81 14.36
N PRO A 107 20.81 -2.73 15.62
CA PRO A 107 21.06 -3.92 16.41
C PRO A 107 19.76 -4.69 16.66
N VAL A 108 19.86 -5.99 16.89
CA VAL A 108 18.69 -6.86 17.15
C VAL A 108 17.90 -6.45 18.41
N THR A 109 18.52 -5.67 19.30
CA THR A 109 17.88 -5.10 20.49
C THR A 109 17.12 -3.79 20.24
N ALA A 110 17.15 -3.26 19.01
CA ALA A 110 16.36 -2.08 18.64
C ALA A 110 14.87 -2.38 18.75
N ASP A 111 14.07 -1.33 19.00
CA ASP A 111 12.62 -1.50 19.02
C ASP A 111 12.05 -1.93 17.65
N GLN A 112 10.90 -2.59 17.70
CA GLN A 112 10.27 -3.19 16.51
C GLN A 112 10.07 -2.17 15.38
N MET A 113 9.67 -0.95 15.69
CA MET A 113 9.41 0.07 14.66
C MET A 113 10.69 0.51 13.96
N THR A 114 11.81 0.61 14.69
CA THR A 114 13.13 0.90 14.10
C THR A 114 13.58 -0.23 13.16
N GLN A 115 13.38 -1.49 13.56
CA GLN A 115 13.69 -2.64 12.69
C GLN A 115 12.82 -2.66 11.43
N LEU A 116 11.50 -2.48 11.58
CA LEU A 116 10.58 -2.42 10.46
C LEU A 116 10.91 -1.28 9.48
N ARG A 117 11.28 -0.09 9.98
CA ARG A 117 11.71 1.02 9.14
C ARG A 117 12.94 0.69 8.30
N TYR A 118 13.93 0.08 8.93
CA TYR A 118 15.15 -0.36 8.23
C TYR A 118 14.82 -1.37 7.13
N GLU A 119 14.07 -2.41 7.45
CA GLU A 119 13.66 -3.44 6.49
C GLU A 119 12.85 -2.84 5.34
N TYR A 120 11.91 -1.94 5.66
CA TYR A 120 11.10 -1.22 4.68
C TYR A 120 11.99 -0.46 3.69
N LEU A 121 12.88 0.42 4.18
CA LEU A 121 13.76 1.20 3.30
C LEU A 121 14.67 0.33 2.44
N ALA A 122 15.21 -0.76 2.99
CA ALA A 122 16.05 -1.70 2.25
C ALA A 122 15.26 -2.34 1.10
N ARG A 123 14.03 -2.83 1.34
CA ARG A 123 13.19 -3.46 0.31
C ARG A 123 12.64 -2.47 -0.70
N GLN A 124 12.26 -1.28 -0.26
CA GLN A 124 11.87 -0.20 -1.17
C GLN A 124 13.01 0.15 -2.14
N LEU A 125 14.23 0.20 -1.65
CA LEU A 125 15.40 0.49 -2.49
C LEU A 125 15.74 -0.67 -3.46
N ASP A 126 15.53 -1.92 -3.04
CA ASP A 126 15.63 -3.07 -3.95
C ASP A 126 14.63 -2.94 -5.11
N ALA A 127 13.40 -2.49 -4.84
CA ALA A 127 12.40 -2.24 -5.89
C ALA A 127 12.79 -1.06 -6.81
N VAL A 128 13.36 0.03 -6.26
CA VAL A 128 13.93 1.12 -7.08
C VAL A 128 14.99 0.57 -8.03
N ARG A 129 15.92 -0.25 -7.54
CA ARG A 129 16.98 -0.86 -8.34
C ARG A 129 16.42 -1.73 -9.46
N ALA A 130 15.41 -2.56 -9.14
CA ALA A 130 14.74 -3.39 -10.13
C ALA A 130 14.06 -2.55 -11.21
N ARG A 131 13.30 -1.49 -10.82
CA ARG A 131 12.62 -0.63 -11.77
C ARG A 131 13.62 0.12 -12.67
N VAL A 132 14.69 0.67 -12.14
CA VAL A 132 15.75 1.33 -12.92
C VAL A 132 16.37 0.33 -13.92
N SER A 133 16.65 -0.90 -13.51
CA SER A 133 17.16 -1.95 -14.41
C SER A 133 16.17 -2.26 -15.53
N MET A 134 14.87 -2.31 -15.25
CA MET A 134 13.83 -2.51 -16.28
C MET A 134 13.77 -1.32 -17.25
N LEU A 135 13.84 -0.09 -16.75
CA LEU A 135 13.87 1.13 -17.59
C LEU A 135 15.13 1.21 -18.47
N THR A 136 16.22 0.56 -18.08
CA THR A 136 17.43 0.42 -18.91
C THR A 136 17.42 -0.80 -19.84
N GLY A 137 16.31 -1.52 -19.93
CA GLY A 137 16.07 -2.58 -20.90
C GLY A 137 16.15 -4.02 -20.37
N THR A 138 16.37 -4.23 -19.06
CA THR A 138 16.29 -5.58 -18.48
C THR A 138 14.86 -6.10 -18.55
N LYS A 139 14.70 -7.30 -19.12
CA LYS A 139 13.41 -8.00 -19.18
C LYS A 139 13.37 -9.06 -18.08
N LEU A 140 12.46 -8.89 -17.15
CA LEU A 140 12.18 -9.89 -16.10
C LEU A 140 10.97 -10.72 -16.49
N ARG A 141 10.96 -12.00 -16.14
CA ARG A 141 9.78 -12.85 -16.18
C ARG A 141 8.80 -12.39 -15.07
N PHE A 142 7.54 -12.76 -15.21
CA PHE A 142 6.47 -12.30 -14.32
C PHE A 142 6.79 -12.51 -12.83
N ASP A 143 7.22 -13.71 -12.43
CA ASP A 143 7.50 -14.02 -11.03
C ASP A 143 8.80 -13.36 -10.52
N GLU A 144 9.81 -13.21 -11.38
CA GLU A 144 11.03 -12.47 -11.06
C GLU A 144 10.73 -10.99 -10.84
N GLU A 145 9.91 -10.39 -11.72
CA GLU A 145 9.48 -9.01 -11.62
C GLU A 145 8.65 -8.77 -10.36
N SER A 146 7.65 -9.62 -10.11
CA SER A 146 6.79 -9.47 -8.94
C SER A 146 7.57 -9.62 -7.63
N LYS A 147 8.52 -10.55 -7.56
CA LYS A 147 9.40 -10.69 -6.40
C LYS A 147 10.30 -9.48 -6.19
N ALA A 148 10.84 -8.93 -7.27
CA ALA A 148 11.76 -7.79 -7.21
C ALA A 148 11.05 -6.47 -6.86
N LEU A 149 9.83 -6.25 -7.37
CA LEU A 149 9.08 -5.01 -7.17
C LEU A 149 8.18 -5.06 -5.93
N TYR A 150 7.51 -6.20 -5.68
CA TYR A 150 6.46 -6.29 -4.66
C TYR A 150 6.81 -7.22 -3.51
N ASP A 151 8.03 -7.76 -3.45
CA ASP A 151 8.51 -8.70 -2.41
C ASP A 151 7.62 -9.95 -2.25
N ALA A 152 6.90 -10.34 -3.29
CA ALA A 152 5.96 -11.46 -3.29
C ALA A 152 5.91 -12.15 -4.65
N VAL A 153 5.44 -13.40 -4.65
CA VAL A 153 5.17 -14.18 -5.86
C VAL A 153 3.80 -14.83 -5.71
N ALA A 154 2.94 -14.66 -6.72
CA ALA A 154 1.61 -15.25 -6.70
C ALA A 154 1.69 -16.78 -6.95
N PRO A 155 0.86 -17.59 -6.28
CA PRO A 155 0.74 -19.00 -6.56
C PRO A 155 0.33 -19.23 -8.02
N THR A 156 0.68 -20.40 -8.55
CA THR A 156 0.25 -20.82 -9.89
C THR A 156 -1.05 -21.62 -9.82
N HIS A 157 -1.92 -21.38 -10.78
CA HIS A 157 -3.19 -22.11 -10.92
C HIS A 157 -3.30 -22.74 -12.31
N THR A 158 -3.90 -23.92 -12.35
CA THR A 158 -4.10 -24.66 -13.60
C THR A 158 -5.47 -24.35 -14.20
N GLU A 159 -5.63 -24.65 -15.50
CA GLU A 159 -6.94 -24.57 -16.16
C GLU A 159 -7.99 -25.46 -15.46
N ALA A 160 -7.57 -26.59 -14.90
CA ALA A 160 -8.46 -27.50 -14.17
C ALA A 160 -9.00 -26.89 -12.86
N ASP A 161 -8.24 -26.00 -12.23
CA ASP A 161 -8.72 -25.32 -11.01
C ASP A 161 -9.84 -24.34 -11.34
N PHE A 162 -9.69 -23.55 -12.40
CA PHE A 162 -10.72 -22.65 -12.88
C PHE A 162 -11.95 -23.41 -13.42
N ALA A 163 -11.73 -24.50 -14.16
CA ALA A 163 -12.82 -25.31 -14.72
C ALA A 163 -13.78 -25.84 -13.64
N LYS A 164 -13.29 -26.19 -12.44
CA LYS A 164 -14.13 -26.61 -11.32
C LYS A 164 -15.11 -25.52 -10.87
N VAL A 165 -14.66 -24.26 -10.88
CA VAL A 165 -15.49 -23.10 -10.50
C VAL A 165 -16.47 -22.77 -11.63
N LEU A 166 -16.00 -22.80 -12.89
CA LEU A 166 -16.86 -22.57 -14.04
C LEU A 166 -18.00 -23.58 -14.13
N ALA A 167 -17.77 -24.85 -13.82
CA ALA A 167 -18.82 -25.87 -13.77
C ALA A 167 -19.93 -25.55 -12.73
N LYS A 168 -19.56 -24.94 -11.60
CA LYS A 168 -20.55 -24.45 -10.61
C LYS A 168 -21.34 -23.26 -11.16
N LEU A 169 -20.65 -22.33 -11.83
CA LEU A 169 -21.29 -21.17 -12.47
C LEU A 169 -22.25 -21.61 -13.58
N GLU A 170 -21.90 -22.63 -14.40
CA GLU A 170 -22.79 -23.24 -15.39
C GLU A 170 -24.11 -23.70 -14.77
N THR A 171 -24.06 -24.30 -13.57
CA THR A 171 -25.25 -24.77 -12.85
C THR A 171 -26.09 -23.59 -12.33
N MET A 172 -25.44 -22.50 -11.88
CA MET A 172 -26.12 -21.32 -11.35
C MET A 172 -26.70 -20.40 -12.42
N LEU A 173 -26.10 -20.40 -13.61
CA LEU A 173 -26.47 -19.59 -14.75
C LEU A 173 -26.86 -20.49 -15.95
N PRO A 174 -27.93 -21.28 -15.83
CA PRO A 174 -28.34 -22.18 -16.91
C PRO A 174 -28.81 -21.40 -18.14
N GLY A 175 -28.59 -21.95 -19.32
CA GLY A 175 -29.02 -21.32 -20.57
C GLY A 175 -28.20 -21.78 -21.78
N ARG A 176 -28.44 -21.16 -22.93
CA ARG A 176 -27.69 -21.37 -24.16
C ARG A 176 -26.66 -20.26 -24.38
N GLY A 177 -25.60 -20.54 -25.10
CA GLY A 177 -24.53 -19.60 -25.40
C GLY A 177 -23.37 -19.68 -24.41
N ALA A 178 -22.37 -18.81 -24.57
CA ALA A 178 -21.20 -18.79 -23.71
C ALA A 178 -21.56 -18.41 -22.26
N LEU A 179 -20.87 -18.99 -21.29
CA LEU A 179 -21.13 -18.72 -19.88
C LEU A 179 -20.92 -17.23 -19.53
N VAL A 180 -19.92 -16.60 -20.14
CA VAL A 180 -19.66 -15.16 -19.96
C VAL A 180 -20.81 -14.29 -20.42
N ASP A 181 -21.46 -14.62 -21.55
CA ASP A 181 -22.62 -13.87 -22.05
C ASP A 181 -23.83 -14.00 -21.11
N ARG A 182 -24.05 -15.21 -20.56
CA ARG A 182 -25.12 -15.46 -19.58
C ARG A 182 -24.84 -14.72 -18.25
N TYR A 183 -23.58 -14.64 -17.87
CA TYR A 183 -23.17 -13.88 -16.69
C TYR A 183 -23.37 -12.38 -16.92
N ASP A 184 -22.98 -11.84 -18.05
CA ASP A 184 -23.18 -10.43 -18.38
C ASP A 184 -24.68 -10.08 -18.45
N GLU A 185 -25.51 -10.96 -19.05
CA GLU A 185 -26.97 -10.78 -19.07
C GLU A 185 -27.55 -10.79 -17.65
N PHE A 186 -27.13 -11.75 -16.81
CA PHE A 186 -27.55 -11.81 -15.42
C PHE A 186 -27.19 -10.52 -14.66
N ARG A 187 -25.99 -9.99 -14.85
CA ARG A 187 -25.52 -8.78 -14.15
C ARG A 187 -26.20 -7.50 -14.59
N ARG A 188 -26.75 -7.43 -15.81
CA ARG A 188 -27.43 -6.20 -16.29
C ARG A 188 -28.51 -5.72 -15.36
N SER A 189 -29.20 -6.65 -14.68
CA SER A 189 -30.26 -6.32 -13.71
C SER A 189 -29.73 -5.64 -12.43
N PHE A 190 -28.41 -5.53 -12.25
CA PHE A 190 -27.77 -4.97 -11.06
C PHE A 190 -26.96 -3.71 -11.35
N ILE A 191 -27.09 -3.14 -12.55
CA ILE A 191 -26.48 -1.87 -12.92
C ILE A 191 -27.17 -0.74 -12.16
N ILE A 192 -26.40 0.12 -11.52
CA ILE A 192 -26.90 1.35 -10.88
C ILE A 192 -27.27 2.34 -12.01
N PRO A 193 -28.53 2.83 -12.08
CA PRO A 193 -28.88 3.91 -13.00
C PRO A 193 -28.01 5.15 -12.78
N LYS A 194 -27.63 5.85 -13.84
CA LYS A 194 -26.71 6.99 -13.77
C LYS A 194 -27.17 8.09 -12.81
N ASP A 195 -28.48 8.38 -12.76
CA ASP A 195 -29.10 9.34 -11.85
C ASP A 195 -29.17 8.86 -10.40
N ARG A 196 -28.78 7.61 -10.13
CA ARG A 196 -28.73 6.99 -8.80
C ARG A 196 -27.30 6.77 -8.27
N LEU A 197 -26.29 7.05 -9.08
CA LEU A 197 -24.89 6.86 -8.64
C LEU A 197 -24.57 7.63 -7.35
N ASP A 198 -24.84 8.94 -7.33
CA ASP A 198 -24.55 9.78 -6.16
C ASP A 198 -25.23 9.31 -4.87
N PRO A 199 -26.56 9.10 -4.80
CA PRO A 199 -27.18 8.65 -3.56
C PRO A 199 -26.71 7.26 -3.13
N VAL A 200 -26.40 6.35 -4.06
CA VAL A 200 -25.90 5.00 -3.76
C VAL A 200 -24.46 5.08 -3.22
N PHE A 201 -23.57 5.82 -3.87
CA PHE A 201 -22.20 6.00 -3.40
C PHE A 201 -22.14 6.74 -2.08
N LYS A 202 -22.96 7.78 -1.91
CA LYS A 202 -23.04 8.48 -0.63
C LYS A 202 -23.44 7.55 0.51
N ALA A 203 -24.47 6.72 0.33
CA ALA A 203 -24.90 5.77 1.33
C ALA A 203 -23.81 4.73 1.66
N ALA A 204 -23.07 4.25 0.65
CA ALA A 204 -21.96 3.34 0.83
C ALA A 204 -20.80 3.99 1.60
N ILE A 205 -20.40 5.20 1.22
CA ILE A 205 -19.32 5.96 1.88
C ILE A 205 -19.67 6.27 3.34
N ASP A 206 -20.88 6.77 3.61
CA ASP A 206 -21.32 7.07 4.97
C ASP A 206 -21.29 5.83 5.86
N ALA A 207 -21.70 4.66 5.32
CA ALA A 207 -21.66 3.40 6.04
C ALA A 207 -20.24 2.88 6.27
N CYS A 208 -19.35 2.90 5.26
CA CYS A 208 -17.94 2.54 5.39
C CYS A 208 -17.25 3.44 6.43
N ARG A 209 -17.46 4.75 6.34
CA ARG A 209 -16.91 5.73 7.28
C ARG A 209 -17.39 5.51 8.71
N SER A 210 -18.69 5.37 8.90
CA SER A 210 -19.27 5.14 10.23
C SER A 210 -18.74 3.88 10.89
N ARG A 211 -18.53 2.80 10.13
CA ARG A 211 -17.97 1.54 10.64
C ARG A 211 -16.49 1.72 11.00
N THR A 212 -15.71 2.37 10.16
CA THR A 212 -14.29 2.61 10.37
C THR A 212 -14.03 3.46 11.61
N LEU A 213 -14.76 4.58 11.78
CA LEU A 213 -14.56 5.50 12.90
C LEU A 213 -14.93 4.93 14.27
N ARG A 214 -15.63 3.81 14.34
CA ARG A 214 -15.85 3.08 15.61
C ARG A 214 -14.60 2.37 16.12
N HIS A 215 -13.63 2.13 15.24
CA HIS A 215 -12.44 1.32 15.53
C HIS A 215 -11.13 2.05 15.28
N ILE A 216 -11.11 3.00 14.36
CA ILE A 216 -9.90 3.74 13.96
C ILE A 216 -10.13 5.23 14.19
N MET A 217 -9.27 5.81 15.02
CA MET A 217 -9.27 7.25 15.24
C MET A 217 -8.46 7.93 14.13
N LEU A 218 -9.15 8.77 13.36
CA LEU A 218 -8.53 9.58 12.31
C LEU A 218 -8.23 11.00 12.80
N PRO A 219 -7.24 11.69 12.24
CA PRO A 219 -6.94 13.06 12.60
C PRO A 219 -8.08 14.00 12.21
N PRO A 220 -8.29 15.10 12.97
CA PRO A 220 -9.30 16.08 12.64
C PRO A 220 -9.04 16.74 11.28
N GLY A 221 -10.10 16.96 10.51
CA GLY A 221 -10.03 17.59 9.20
C GLY A 221 -9.70 16.63 8.05
N GLU A 222 -9.58 15.31 8.32
CA GLU A 222 -9.48 14.30 7.26
C GLU A 222 -10.74 14.33 6.39
N SER A 223 -10.55 14.22 5.07
CA SER A 223 -11.66 14.26 4.12
C SER A 223 -11.25 13.82 2.73
N PHE A 224 -12.23 13.42 1.94
CA PHE A 224 -12.06 13.29 0.50
C PHE A 224 -13.27 13.83 -0.25
N ILE A 225 -13.07 14.10 -1.53
CA ILE A 225 -14.14 14.39 -2.49
C ILE A 225 -14.20 13.28 -3.52
N VAL A 226 -15.37 13.06 -4.10
CA VAL A 226 -15.58 12.08 -5.17
C VAL A 226 -15.90 12.81 -6.46
N GLU A 227 -15.23 12.41 -7.53
CA GLU A 227 -15.49 12.89 -8.90
C GLU A 227 -15.79 11.71 -9.82
N TYR A 228 -16.76 11.91 -10.74
CA TYR A 228 -17.03 10.96 -11.81
C TYR A 228 -16.28 11.38 -13.07
N VAL A 229 -15.50 10.44 -13.61
CA VAL A 229 -14.61 10.68 -14.76
C VAL A 229 -14.86 9.67 -15.87
N THR A 230 -14.30 9.94 -17.05
CA THR A 230 -14.30 9.05 -18.22
C THR A 230 -12.91 8.98 -18.85
N GLY A 231 -12.68 8.05 -19.79
CA GLY A 231 -11.43 7.94 -20.53
C GLY A 231 -10.27 7.36 -19.71
N LYS A 232 -10.55 6.49 -18.72
CA LYS A 232 -9.54 5.91 -17.85
C LYS A 232 -9.41 4.39 -18.03
N SER A 233 -8.21 3.85 -17.80
CA SER A 233 -7.95 2.41 -17.83
C SER A 233 -8.39 1.69 -16.55
N TRP A 234 -8.57 2.42 -15.45
CA TRP A 234 -8.99 1.93 -14.13
C TRP A 234 -10.48 2.23 -13.85
N SER A 235 -11.05 1.61 -12.82
CA SER A 235 -12.46 1.80 -12.40
C SER A 235 -12.63 2.79 -11.25
N GLY A 236 -11.67 2.89 -10.35
CA GLY A 236 -11.59 3.85 -9.26
C GLY A 236 -10.13 4.20 -9.01
N TYR A 237 -9.87 5.34 -8.42
CA TYR A 237 -8.53 5.79 -8.07
C TYR A 237 -8.57 6.78 -6.92
N ASN A 238 -7.65 6.64 -5.96
CA ASN A 238 -7.47 7.58 -4.86
C ASN A 238 -6.19 8.40 -5.06
N TRP A 239 -6.34 9.66 -5.35
CA TRP A 239 -5.27 10.64 -5.38
C TRP A 239 -5.07 11.22 -3.98
N TYR A 240 -4.11 10.69 -3.21
CA TYR A 240 -3.78 11.24 -1.91
C TYR A 240 -2.95 12.52 -2.07
N GLN A 241 -3.42 13.62 -1.48
CA GLN A 241 -2.88 14.97 -1.68
C GLN A 241 -2.05 15.46 -0.49
N GLY A 242 -1.87 14.63 0.54
CA GLY A 242 -1.33 15.06 1.82
C GLY A 242 -2.31 15.88 2.64
N ASN A 243 -1.91 16.27 3.84
CA ASN A 243 -2.77 16.99 4.78
C ASN A 243 -4.10 16.26 5.07
N TYR A 244 -4.05 14.92 5.07
CA TYR A 244 -5.18 14.03 5.33
C TYR A 244 -6.33 14.16 4.31
N ARG A 245 -6.02 14.52 3.06
CA ARG A 245 -7.02 14.75 2.00
C ARG A 245 -6.79 13.84 0.80
N SER A 246 -7.89 13.37 0.21
CA SER A 246 -7.87 12.63 -1.04
C SER A 246 -8.86 13.21 -2.05
N LEU A 247 -8.54 12.99 -3.34
CA LEU A 247 -9.49 13.08 -4.44
C LEU A 247 -9.73 11.64 -4.92
N ILE A 248 -10.97 11.15 -4.80
CA ILE A 248 -11.37 9.85 -5.30
C ILE A 248 -12.09 10.02 -6.63
N GLN A 249 -11.58 9.37 -7.67
CA GLN A 249 -12.19 9.40 -9.00
C GLN A 249 -12.81 8.05 -9.32
N VAL A 250 -14.05 8.06 -9.79
CA VAL A 250 -14.80 6.88 -10.21
C VAL A 250 -15.04 6.96 -11.73
N ASN A 251 -14.51 5.97 -12.45
CA ASN A 251 -14.66 5.89 -13.91
C ASN A 251 -16.05 5.36 -14.30
N THR A 252 -16.76 6.12 -15.12
CA THR A 252 -18.12 5.81 -15.58
C THR A 252 -18.20 5.40 -17.04
N ASP A 253 -17.05 5.05 -17.68
CA ASP A 253 -17.04 4.54 -19.07
C ASP A 253 -17.83 3.24 -19.22
N LEU A 254 -17.77 2.39 -18.19
CA LEU A 254 -18.52 1.14 -18.14
C LEU A 254 -19.62 1.20 -17.09
N PRO A 255 -20.69 0.40 -17.24
CA PRO A 255 -21.73 0.31 -16.23
C PRO A 255 -21.19 -0.04 -14.86
N ILE A 256 -21.66 0.66 -13.83
CA ILE A 256 -21.30 0.41 -12.42
C ILE A 256 -22.40 -0.46 -11.81
N TYR A 257 -22.00 -1.62 -11.29
CA TYR A 257 -22.90 -2.55 -10.61
C TYR A 257 -23.01 -2.21 -9.13
N VAL A 258 -24.10 -2.62 -8.49
CA VAL A 258 -24.42 -2.27 -7.10
C VAL A 258 -23.36 -2.72 -6.09
N ASP A 259 -22.74 -3.88 -6.29
CA ASP A 259 -21.62 -4.38 -5.48
C ASP A 259 -20.42 -3.43 -5.48
N ARG A 260 -20.18 -2.74 -6.61
CA ARG A 260 -19.06 -1.80 -6.74
C ARG A 260 -19.19 -0.56 -5.85
N ALA A 261 -20.40 -0.25 -5.38
CA ALA A 261 -20.57 0.90 -4.49
C ALA A 261 -19.88 0.69 -3.15
N ILE A 262 -20.07 -0.47 -2.49
CA ILE A 262 -19.31 -0.82 -1.27
C ILE A 262 -17.84 -1.07 -1.58
N ASP A 263 -17.53 -1.77 -2.67
CA ASP A 263 -16.15 -2.04 -3.03
C ASP A 263 -15.36 -0.74 -3.17
N LEU A 264 -15.81 0.21 -3.99
CA LEU A 264 -15.11 1.47 -4.20
C LEU A 264 -15.14 2.37 -2.97
N ALA A 265 -16.27 2.45 -2.24
CA ALA A 265 -16.37 3.27 -1.04
C ALA A 265 -15.42 2.80 0.06
N CYS A 266 -15.29 1.49 0.26
CA CYS A 266 -14.38 0.94 1.27
C CYS A 266 -12.94 0.88 0.76
N HIS A 267 -12.70 0.48 -0.50
CA HIS A 267 -11.36 0.34 -1.07
C HIS A 267 -10.66 1.69 -1.22
N GLU A 268 -11.32 2.66 -1.88
CA GLU A 268 -10.72 3.98 -2.09
C GLU A 268 -10.82 4.87 -0.83
N GLY A 269 -11.88 4.69 -0.03
CA GLY A 269 -12.20 5.52 1.12
C GLY A 269 -11.88 4.85 2.46
N TYR A 270 -12.91 4.33 3.14
CA TYR A 270 -12.88 3.88 4.54
C TYR A 270 -13.18 2.39 4.67
N PRO A 271 -12.22 1.54 5.12
CA PRO A 271 -10.91 1.85 5.70
C PRO A 271 -9.73 1.70 4.72
N GLY A 272 -9.94 1.77 3.41
CA GLY A 272 -8.95 1.49 2.38
C GLY A 272 -7.89 2.58 2.18
N HIS A 273 -7.60 2.92 0.91
CA HIS A 273 -6.47 3.79 0.54
C HIS A 273 -6.45 5.15 1.24
N HIS A 274 -7.60 5.81 1.41
CA HIS A 274 -7.65 7.08 2.12
C HIS A 274 -7.15 6.92 3.57
N VAL A 275 -7.72 5.98 4.32
CA VAL A 275 -7.35 5.75 5.72
C VAL A 275 -5.91 5.27 5.85
N TYR A 276 -5.45 4.39 4.96
CA TYR A 276 -4.07 3.94 4.91
C TYR A 276 -3.09 5.12 4.78
N ASN A 277 -3.29 5.98 3.80
CA ASN A 277 -2.43 7.13 3.57
C ASN A 277 -2.50 8.15 4.72
N VAL A 278 -3.70 8.42 5.26
CA VAL A 278 -3.89 9.30 6.43
C VAL A 278 -3.10 8.79 7.63
N LEU A 279 -3.14 7.48 7.91
CA LEU A 279 -2.44 6.90 9.06
C LEU A 279 -0.92 6.84 8.85
N LEU A 280 -0.44 6.59 7.64
CA LEU A 280 0.99 6.67 7.33
C LEU A 280 1.50 8.12 7.49
N GLU A 281 0.78 9.10 6.94
CA GLU A 281 1.14 10.50 7.10
C GLU A 281 1.16 10.90 8.58
N LYS A 282 0.10 10.57 9.34
CA LYS A 282 0.02 10.93 10.75
C LYS A 282 1.11 10.25 11.57
N ASN A 283 1.14 8.92 11.56
CA ASN A 283 1.91 8.15 12.52
C ASN A 283 3.40 8.05 12.16
N LEU A 284 3.74 8.03 10.87
CA LEU A 284 5.12 7.81 10.43
C LEU A 284 5.77 9.09 9.95
N LEU A 285 5.11 9.88 9.09
CA LEU A 285 5.70 11.13 8.62
C LEU A 285 5.65 12.23 9.69
N ARG A 286 4.47 12.54 10.25
CA ARG A 286 4.33 13.70 11.15
C ARG A 286 4.80 13.40 12.57
N ASP A 287 4.36 12.29 13.17
CA ASP A 287 4.68 11.97 14.55
C ASP A 287 6.14 11.48 14.72
N ARG A 288 6.71 10.79 13.71
CA ARG A 288 8.06 10.20 13.76
C ARG A 288 9.09 10.92 12.91
N GLY A 289 8.69 11.82 12.00
CA GLY A 289 9.58 12.52 11.08
C GLY A 289 10.20 11.60 10.01
N TRP A 290 9.53 10.49 9.66
CA TRP A 290 10.02 9.52 8.68
C TRP A 290 9.64 9.97 7.26
N ILE A 291 10.52 10.74 6.66
CA ILE A 291 10.28 11.44 5.39
C ILE A 291 9.99 10.49 4.22
N GLU A 292 10.46 9.26 4.26
CA GLU A 292 10.20 8.24 3.23
C GLU A 292 8.72 7.97 3.02
N PHE A 293 7.86 8.25 4.02
CA PHE A 293 6.41 8.13 3.91
C PHE A 293 5.73 9.37 3.33
N SER A 294 6.49 10.33 2.83
CA SER A 294 5.96 11.45 2.03
C SER A 294 5.89 11.16 0.53
N VAL A 295 6.39 10.01 0.10
CA VAL A 295 6.37 9.56 -1.30
C VAL A 295 5.82 8.16 -1.40
N TYR A 296 4.99 7.91 -2.40
CA TYR A 296 4.47 6.58 -2.70
C TYR A 296 4.91 6.17 -4.11
N PRO A 297 5.92 5.28 -4.24
CA PRO A 297 6.27 4.70 -5.53
C PRO A 297 5.32 3.54 -5.86
N LEU A 298 4.67 3.60 -7.02
CA LEU A 298 3.67 2.62 -7.44
C LEU A 298 4.24 1.21 -7.61
N PHE A 299 5.42 1.07 -8.20
CA PHE A 299 6.08 -0.21 -8.40
C PHE A 299 7.00 -0.55 -7.21
N SER A 300 6.39 -0.86 -6.08
CA SER A 300 7.08 -1.09 -4.81
C SER A 300 6.34 -2.07 -3.88
N PRO A 301 7.02 -2.64 -2.87
CA PRO A 301 6.36 -3.48 -1.86
C PRO A 301 5.20 -2.79 -1.14
N GLN A 302 5.23 -1.47 -1.02
CA GLN A 302 4.14 -0.69 -0.42
C GLN A 302 2.83 -0.87 -1.18
N SER A 303 2.86 -1.00 -2.50
CA SER A 303 1.65 -1.16 -3.31
C SER A 303 0.92 -2.47 -3.03
N LEU A 304 1.63 -3.56 -2.78
CA LEU A 304 0.97 -4.82 -2.41
C LEU A 304 0.26 -4.69 -1.04
N ILE A 305 0.88 -4.00 -0.08
CA ILE A 305 0.25 -3.73 1.22
C ILE A 305 -0.96 -2.80 1.04
N ALA A 306 -0.82 -1.73 0.27
CA ALA A 306 -1.90 -0.76 0.03
C ALA A 306 -3.11 -1.41 -0.63
N GLU A 307 -2.91 -2.14 -1.74
CA GLU A 307 -3.98 -2.84 -2.45
C GLU A 307 -4.58 -4.00 -1.61
N GLY A 308 -3.71 -4.77 -0.97
CA GLY A 308 -4.15 -5.87 -0.12
C GLY A 308 -4.98 -5.41 1.06
N THR A 309 -4.57 -4.34 1.73
CA THR A 309 -5.31 -3.77 2.86
C THR A 309 -6.58 -3.06 2.40
N ALA A 310 -6.59 -2.41 1.25
CA ALA A 310 -7.80 -1.79 0.69
C ALA A 310 -8.86 -2.86 0.36
N ASN A 311 -8.46 -3.96 -0.29
CA ASN A 311 -9.36 -5.07 -0.62
C ASN A 311 -9.86 -5.83 0.61
N TYR A 312 -8.96 -6.19 1.54
CA TYR A 312 -9.37 -6.87 2.77
C TYR A 312 -10.15 -5.95 3.72
N GLY A 313 -9.87 -4.65 3.69
CA GLY A 313 -10.59 -3.63 4.43
C GLY A 313 -12.09 -3.62 4.16
N ILE A 314 -12.51 -4.00 2.94
CA ILE A 314 -13.92 -4.19 2.59
C ILE A 314 -14.56 -5.23 3.53
N GLU A 315 -13.88 -6.37 3.73
CA GLU A 315 -14.38 -7.46 4.58
C GLU A 315 -14.27 -7.13 6.08
N VAL A 316 -13.28 -6.30 6.46
CA VAL A 316 -13.17 -5.80 7.84
C VAL A 316 -14.34 -4.88 8.16
N ALA A 317 -14.68 -3.96 7.25
CA ALA A 317 -15.80 -3.03 7.41
C ALA A 317 -17.16 -3.72 7.25
N PHE A 318 -17.25 -4.66 6.31
CA PHE A 318 -18.48 -5.35 5.96
C PHE A 318 -18.25 -6.88 5.90
N PRO A 319 -18.29 -7.58 7.04
CA PRO A 319 -18.36 -9.04 7.03
C PRO A 319 -19.50 -9.53 6.13
N ARG A 320 -19.28 -10.63 5.43
CA ARG A 320 -20.13 -11.11 4.32
C ARG A 320 -21.65 -11.02 4.56
N ALA A 321 -22.12 -11.52 5.69
CA ALA A 321 -23.56 -11.50 6.02
C ALA A 321 -24.08 -10.08 6.24
N GLU A 322 -23.29 -9.22 6.90
CA GLU A 322 -23.65 -7.84 7.17
C GLU A 322 -23.64 -7.00 5.89
N ARG A 323 -22.71 -7.29 4.97
CA ARG A 323 -22.65 -6.65 3.65
C ARG A 323 -23.93 -6.95 2.85
N LEU A 324 -24.28 -8.22 2.72
CA LEU A 324 -25.49 -8.64 2.01
C LEU A 324 -26.75 -7.98 2.58
N GLU A 325 -26.87 -7.94 3.90
CA GLU A 325 -28.04 -7.34 4.56
C GLU A 325 -28.09 -5.82 4.36
N PHE A 326 -26.95 -5.12 4.49
CA PHE A 326 -26.86 -3.68 4.23
C PHE A 326 -27.22 -3.35 2.77
N GLU A 327 -26.62 -4.05 1.82
CA GLU A 327 -26.89 -3.79 0.40
C GLU A 327 -28.35 -4.07 0.04
N ARG A 328 -28.90 -5.19 0.52
CA ARG A 328 -30.31 -5.55 0.33
C ARG A 328 -31.26 -4.48 0.86
N ARG A 329 -30.97 -3.91 2.06
CA ARG A 329 -31.87 -2.94 2.71
C ARG A 329 -31.63 -1.50 2.28
N VAL A 330 -30.43 -1.14 1.87
CA VAL A 330 -30.05 0.26 1.63
C VAL A 330 -29.68 0.49 0.17
N LEU A 331 -28.71 -0.23 -0.40
CA LEU A 331 -28.18 0.10 -1.71
C LEU A 331 -29.09 -0.36 -2.84
N PHE A 332 -29.67 -1.55 -2.76
CA PHE A 332 -30.63 -2.02 -3.77
C PHE A 332 -31.84 -1.09 -3.88
N PRO A 333 -32.51 -0.68 -2.79
CA PRO A 333 -33.59 0.31 -2.85
C PRO A 333 -33.11 1.68 -3.34
N ALA A 334 -31.95 2.17 -2.90
CA ALA A 334 -31.40 3.44 -3.37
C ALA A 334 -31.12 3.44 -4.88
N ALA A 335 -30.67 2.31 -5.41
CA ALA A 335 -30.46 2.08 -6.83
C ALA A 335 -31.75 1.70 -7.60
N GLN A 336 -32.90 1.58 -6.92
CA GLN A 336 -34.17 1.10 -7.48
C GLN A 336 -34.09 -0.32 -8.05
N LEU A 337 -33.26 -1.17 -7.45
CA LEU A 337 -33.07 -2.57 -7.82
C LEU A 337 -33.95 -3.50 -6.96
N LYS A 338 -34.20 -4.71 -7.46
CA LYS A 338 -35.00 -5.73 -6.77
C LYS A 338 -34.21 -6.36 -5.62
N SER A 339 -34.51 -6.01 -4.37
CA SER A 339 -33.80 -6.45 -3.17
C SER A 339 -33.85 -7.97 -2.94
N GLU A 340 -34.90 -8.65 -3.39
CA GLU A 340 -35.02 -10.12 -3.31
C GLU A 340 -33.98 -10.87 -4.15
N MET A 341 -33.39 -10.22 -5.16
CA MET A 341 -32.36 -10.79 -6.00
C MET A 341 -30.94 -10.72 -5.36
N ALA A 342 -30.76 -9.96 -4.29
CA ALA A 342 -29.45 -9.73 -3.69
C ALA A 342 -28.72 -11.02 -3.30
N ALA A 343 -29.40 -11.95 -2.63
CA ALA A 343 -28.79 -13.20 -2.20
C ALA A 343 -28.25 -14.03 -3.38
N ARG A 344 -29.04 -14.16 -4.45
CA ARG A 344 -28.62 -14.87 -5.68
C ARG A 344 -27.48 -14.16 -6.39
N TYR A 345 -27.53 -12.84 -6.43
CA TYR A 345 -26.46 -12.02 -7.02
C TYR A 345 -25.12 -12.33 -6.33
N TYR A 346 -25.09 -12.27 -5.03
CA TYR A 346 -23.87 -12.53 -4.27
C TYR A 346 -23.39 -13.98 -4.32
N GLN A 347 -24.28 -14.96 -4.41
CA GLN A 347 -23.88 -16.36 -4.65
C GLN A 347 -23.12 -16.53 -5.96
N VAL A 348 -23.53 -15.81 -7.01
CA VAL A 348 -22.82 -15.83 -8.29
C VAL A 348 -21.48 -15.09 -8.17
N LEU A 349 -21.45 -13.91 -7.54
CA LEU A 349 -20.21 -13.14 -7.36
C LEU A 349 -19.17 -13.88 -6.55
N ASP A 350 -19.57 -14.64 -5.52
CA ASP A 350 -18.66 -15.47 -4.70
C ASP A 350 -17.94 -16.55 -5.52
N LEU A 351 -18.61 -17.09 -6.55
CA LEU A 351 -17.96 -18.02 -7.46
C LEU A 351 -17.02 -17.29 -8.42
N VAL A 352 -17.43 -16.11 -8.93
CA VAL A 352 -16.57 -15.33 -9.83
C VAL A 352 -15.32 -14.82 -9.09
N GLU A 353 -15.41 -14.47 -7.82
CA GLU A 353 -14.24 -14.08 -7.02
C GLU A 353 -13.21 -15.21 -6.91
N GLN A 354 -13.63 -16.48 -6.86
CA GLN A 354 -12.71 -17.64 -6.87
C GLN A 354 -11.92 -17.77 -8.19
N LEU A 355 -12.32 -17.04 -9.24
CA LEU A 355 -11.60 -16.97 -10.51
C LEU A 355 -10.60 -15.81 -10.58
N SER A 356 -10.43 -15.03 -9.50
CA SER A 356 -9.60 -13.82 -9.51
C SER A 356 -8.16 -14.05 -9.94
N TYR A 357 -7.58 -15.21 -9.62
CA TYR A 357 -6.23 -15.59 -10.03
C TYR A 357 -6.10 -15.91 -11.53
N ALA A 358 -7.20 -16.06 -12.27
CA ALA A 358 -7.14 -16.19 -13.73
C ALA A 358 -6.49 -14.96 -14.39
N GLY A 359 -6.64 -13.78 -13.77
CA GLY A 359 -5.96 -12.55 -14.19
C GLY A 359 -4.44 -12.63 -14.03
N ASN A 360 -3.95 -13.23 -12.94
CA ASN A 360 -2.51 -13.41 -12.70
C ASN A 360 -1.91 -14.41 -13.71
N GLU A 361 -2.61 -15.50 -14.00
CA GLU A 361 -2.16 -16.48 -14.98
C GLU A 361 -2.13 -15.92 -16.41
N ALA A 362 -3.13 -15.10 -16.79
CA ALA A 362 -3.10 -14.37 -18.06
C ALA A 362 -1.86 -13.47 -18.15
N ALA A 363 -1.61 -12.68 -17.11
CA ALA A 363 -0.48 -11.77 -17.06
C ALA A 363 0.86 -12.50 -17.05
N ARG A 364 0.98 -13.60 -16.28
CA ARG A 364 2.19 -14.44 -16.22
C ARG A 364 2.54 -14.98 -17.60
N ARG A 365 1.59 -15.61 -18.27
CA ARG A 365 1.81 -16.20 -19.60
C ARG A 365 2.11 -15.13 -20.66
N TYR A 366 1.42 -13.99 -20.60
CA TYR A 366 1.61 -12.90 -21.54
C TYR A 366 2.97 -12.21 -21.37
N ILE A 367 3.35 -11.85 -20.16
CA ILE A 367 4.64 -11.22 -19.88
C ILE A 367 5.80 -12.16 -20.15
N ASN A 368 5.62 -13.46 -19.91
CA ASN A 368 6.61 -14.49 -20.23
C ASN A 368 6.73 -14.78 -21.74
N GLY A 369 5.83 -14.23 -22.58
CA GLY A 369 5.81 -14.47 -24.02
C GLY A 369 5.27 -15.85 -24.43
N GLU A 370 4.53 -16.52 -23.56
CA GLU A 370 3.89 -17.83 -23.83
C GLU A 370 2.60 -17.67 -24.64
N ILE A 371 1.92 -16.53 -24.48
CA ILE A 371 0.74 -16.14 -25.27
C ILE A 371 0.88 -14.67 -25.70
N ASP A 372 0.21 -14.31 -26.78
CA ASP A 372 0.10 -12.91 -27.23
C ASP A 372 -1.08 -12.17 -26.54
N ALA A 373 -1.26 -10.89 -26.86
CA ALA A 373 -2.34 -10.06 -26.31
C ALA A 373 -3.74 -10.65 -26.58
N LYS A 374 -3.94 -11.24 -27.77
CA LYS A 374 -5.20 -11.92 -28.10
C LYS A 374 -5.40 -13.15 -27.23
N GLY A 375 -4.37 -13.98 -27.07
CA GLY A 375 -4.40 -15.16 -26.20
C GLY A 375 -4.66 -14.80 -24.74
N ALA A 376 -4.11 -13.67 -24.25
CA ALA A 376 -4.39 -13.16 -22.91
C ALA A 376 -5.87 -12.71 -22.76
N ALA A 377 -6.41 -12.04 -23.77
CA ALA A 377 -7.84 -11.66 -23.77
C ALA A 377 -8.74 -12.92 -23.82
N ASP A 378 -8.43 -13.89 -24.67
CA ASP A 378 -9.17 -15.17 -24.79
C ASP A 378 -9.13 -15.94 -23.43
N TRP A 379 -7.99 -15.92 -22.73
CA TRP A 379 -7.85 -16.52 -21.41
C TRP A 379 -8.73 -15.83 -20.36
N LEU A 380 -8.75 -14.48 -20.37
CA LEU A 380 -9.56 -13.69 -19.45
C LEU A 380 -11.07 -13.87 -19.69
N GLU A 381 -11.49 -14.00 -20.94
CA GLU A 381 -12.88 -14.34 -21.25
C GLU A 381 -13.24 -15.74 -20.71
N LYS A 382 -12.39 -16.73 -21.00
CA LYS A 382 -12.66 -18.13 -20.67
C LYS A 382 -12.62 -18.40 -19.16
N TYR A 383 -11.62 -17.90 -18.48
CA TYR A 383 -11.35 -18.23 -17.06
C TYR A 383 -11.60 -17.10 -16.08
N GLY A 384 -11.58 -15.86 -16.53
CA GLY A 384 -11.82 -14.69 -15.70
C GLY A 384 -13.26 -14.14 -15.76
N MET A 385 -14.11 -14.70 -16.62
CA MET A 385 -15.48 -14.22 -16.81
C MET A 385 -15.57 -12.75 -17.26
N TYR A 386 -14.59 -12.28 -18.01
CA TYR A 386 -14.61 -10.93 -18.60
C TYR A 386 -15.29 -10.94 -19.96
N SER A 387 -16.19 -9.97 -20.24
CA SER A 387 -16.62 -9.70 -21.62
C SER A 387 -15.42 -9.26 -22.47
N ARG A 388 -15.48 -9.46 -23.78
CA ARG A 388 -14.36 -9.14 -24.69
C ARG A 388 -13.80 -7.73 -24.52
N PRO A 389 -14.63 -6.66 -24.49
CA PRO A 389 -14.11 -5.30 -24.29
C PRO A 389 -13.37 -5.13 -22.96
N ARG A 390 -13.84 -5.82 -21.90
CA ARG A 390 -13.23 -5.79 -20.58
C ARG A 390 -11.95 -6.61 -20.50
N ALA A 391 -11.88 -7.75 -21.20
CA ALA A 391 -10.68 -8.56 -21.34
C ALA A 391 -9.57 -7.76 -22.05
N GLU A 392 -9.89 -7.08 -23.15
CA GLU A 392 -8.96 -6.22 -23.88
C GLU A 392 -8.51 -5.00 -23.05
N GLN A 393 -9.42 -4.39 -22.29
CA GLN A 393 -9.05 -3.34 -21.33
C GLN A 393 -8.06 -3.87 -20.27
N ARG A 394 -8.29 -5.08 -19.76
CA ARG A 394 -7.40 -5.71 -18.78
C ARG A 394 -6.03 -6.05 -19.37
N VAL A 395 -5.95 -6.43 -20.65
CA VAL A 395 -4.66 -6.64 -21.33
C VAL A 395 -3.89 -5.31 -21.42
N ARG A 396 -4.55 -4.20 -21.80
CA ARG A 396 -3.90 -2.87 -21.77
C ARG A 396 -3.43 -2.48 -20.37
N PHE A 397 -4.17 -2.84 -19.33
CA PHE A 397 -3.72 -2.68 -17.95
C PHE A 397 -2.46 -3.51 -17.65
N ILE A 398 -2.40 -4.75 -18.13
CA ILE A 398 -1.20 -5.60 -17.98
C ILE A 398 -0.02 -5.01 -18.76
N ASP A 399 -0.22 -4.44 -19.94
CA ASP A 399 0.84 -3.76 -20.70
C ASP A 399 1.47 -2.61 -19.90
N GLN A 400 0.64 -1.81 -19.24
CA GLN A 400 1.07 -0.64 -18.49
C GLN A 400 1.68 -1.01 -17.12
N TYR A 401 1.01 -1.87 -16.37
CA TYR A 401 1.31 -2.14 -14.96
C TYR A 401 1.95 -3.51 -14.69
N ARG A 402 2.00 -4.38 -15.70
CA ARG A 402 2.69 -5.66 -15.71
C ARG A 402 2.31 -6.56 -14.50
N SER A 403 3.29 -6.98 -13.71
CA SER A 403 3.07 -7.85 -12.53
C SER A 403 2.33 -7.18 -11.36
N TYR A 404 1.99 -5.88 -11.46
CA TYR A 404 1.16 -5.17 -10.47
C TYR A 404 -0.17 -5.89 -10.17
N VAL A 405 -0.66 -6.66 -11.13
CA VAL A 405 -1.94 -7.40 -11.00
C VAL A 405 -2.01 -8.30 -9.77
N ILE A 406 -0.86 -8.77 -9.24
CA ILE A 406 -0.83 -9.62 -8.03
C ILE A 406 -1.25 -8.87 -6.77
N ASN A 407 -1.11 -7.53 -6.75
CA ASN A 407 -1.34 -6.73 -5.55
C ASN A 407 -2.80 -6.82 -5.08
N TYR A 408 -3.74 -7.06 -6.00
CA TYR A 408 -5.17 -7.10 -5.67
C TYR A 408 -5.57 -8.37 -4.92
N ASN A 409 -5.30 -9.56 -5.49
CA ASN A 409 -5.73 -10.84 -4.93
C ASN A 409 -4.71 -11.43 -3.97
N LEU A 410 -3.44 -11.58 -4.35
CA LEU A 410 -2.39 -12.05 -3.44
C LEU A 410 -2.24 -11.10 -2.24
N GLY A 411 -2.28 -9.78 -2.48
CA GLY A 411 -2.24 -8.79 -1.41
C GLY A 411 -3.37 -8.98 -0.41
N LYS A 412 -4.61 -9.16 -0.89
CA LYS A 412 -5.78 -9.47 -0.05
C LYS A 412 -5.56 -10.74 0.78
N ASP A 413 -5.10 -11.83 0.15
CA ASP A 413 -4.91 -13.12 0.81
C ASP A 413 -3.81 -13.06 1.89
N LEU A 414 -2.69 -12.37 1.62
CA LEU A 414 -1.62 -12.18 2.60
C LEU A 414 -2.09 -11.35 3.79
N VAL A 415 -2.82 -10.27 3.54
CA VAL A 415 -3.40 -9.43 4.61
C VAL A 415 -4.42 -10.21 5.42
N ALA A 416 -5.31 -10.96 4.77
CA ALA A 416 -6.30 -11.82 5.44
C ALA A 416 -5.60 -12.82 6.38
N GLY A 417 -4.66 -13.60 5.85
CA GLY A 417 -3.92 -14.60 6.63
C GLY A 417 -3.16 -13.98 7.82
N TYR A 418 -2.53 -12.82 7.61
CA TYR A 418 -1.87 -12.09 8.69
C TYR A 418 -2.87 -11.67 9.77
N ILE A 419 -3.97 -11.00 9.41
CA ILE A 419 -4.95 -10.50 10.37
C ILE A 419 -5.59 -11.66 11.16
N GLU A 420 -5.96 -12.74 10.49
CA GLU A 420 -6.53 -13.93 11.12
C GLU A 420 -5.55 -14.59 12.12
N SER A 421 -4.25 -14.56 11.83
CA SER A 421 -3.23 -15.07 12.74
C SER A 421 -3.04 -14.23 14.00
N GLN A 422 -3.49 -12.97 14.02
CA GLN A 422 -3.36 -12.07 15.17
C GLN A 422 -4.46 -12.26 16.25
N GLY A 423 -5.37 -13.20 16.07
CA GLY A 423 -6.44 -13.49 17.01
C GLY A 423 -7.76 -12.82 16.66
N THR A 424 -8.62 -12.59 17.66
CA THR A 424 -10.02 -12.19 17.44
C THR A 424 -10.23 -10.68 17.25
N ASP A 425 -9.26 -9.84 17.63
CA ASP A 425 -9.33 -8.38 17.43
C ASP A 425 -8.96 -8.00 16.01
N ARG A 426 -9.85 -8.27 15.08
CA ARG A 426 -9.66 -8.03 13.64
C ARG A 426 -9.39 -6.56 13.31
N TRP A 427 -10.15 -5.63 13.91
CA TRP A 427 -9.98 -4.20 13.67
C TRP A 427 -8.67 -3.66 14.25
N GLY A 428 -8.32 -4.08 15.46
CA GLY A 428 -7.05 -3.67 16.07
C GLY A 428 -5.84 -4.21 15.31
N ALA A 429 -5.89 -5.48 14.84
CA ALA A 429 -4.84 -6.05 14.00
C ALA A 429 -4.73 -5.30 12.66
N PHE A 430 -5.86 -4.98 12.02
CA PHE A 430 -5.90 -4.21 10.78
C PHE A 430 -5.34 -2.79 10.98
N ALA A 431 -5.78 -2.08 12.03
CA ALA A 431 -5.28 -0.74 12.34
C ALA A 431 -3.76 -0.71 12.58
N ARG A 432 -3.22 -1.71 13.29
CA ARG A 432 -1.76 -1.84 13.50
C ARG A 432 -1.02 -2.08 12.18
N LEU A 433 -1.57 -2.89 11.29
CA LEU A 433 -0.98 -3.16 9.99
C LEU A 433 -0.86 -1.89 9.16
N ILE A 434 -1.98 -1.16 8.96
CA ILE A 434 -2.04 0.04 8.12
C ILE A 434 -1.39 1.29 8.74
N SER A 435 -0.90 1.18 9.98
CA SER A 435 -0.21 2.27 10.70
C SER A 435 1.30 2.04 10.83
N SER A 436 1.86 1.04 10.15
CA SER A 436 3.26 0.63 10.34
C SER A 436 3.92 0.28 9.00
N PRO A 437 5.27 0.35 8.91
CA PRO A 437 6.02 0.08 7.69
C PRO A 437 6.15 -1.44 7.45
N ARG A 438 5.04 -2.10 7.15
CA ARG A 438 5.03 -3.54 6.90
C ARG A 438 5.43 -3.87 5.48
N LEU A 439 6.03 -5.05 5.33
CA LEU A 439 6.43 -5.63 4.05
C LEU A 439 5.58 -6.87 3.74
N PRO A 440 5.34 -7.19 2.47
CA PRO A 440 4.62 -8.39 2.05
C PRO A 440 5.23 -9.69 2.61
N SER A 441 6.55 -9.83 2.56
CA SER A 441 7.26 -11.00 3.11
C SER A 441 7.07 -11.19 4.62
N ALA A 442 6.78 -10.11 5.37
CA ALA A 442 6.48 -10.17 6.80
C ALA A 442 5.03 -10.57 7.11
N LEU A 443 4.15 -10.63 6.09
CA LEU A 443 2.75 -11.09 6.25
C LEU A 443 2.60 -12.59 6.01
N THR A 444 3.61 -13.25 5.41
CA THR A 444 3.57 -14.70 5.24
C THR A 444 3.59 -15.34 6.62
N VAL A 445 2.47 -15.92 7.01
CA VAL A 445 2.41 -16.78 8.20
C VAL A 445 3.23 -18.01 7.87
N ASP A 446 4.36 -18.18 8.56
CA ASP A 446 5.15 -19.40 8.42
C ASP A 446 4.23 -20.60 8.70
N ALA A 447 4.04 -21.47 7.70
CA ALA A 447 3.27 -22.70 7.83
C ALA A 447 3.94 -23.71 8.81
N ARG A 448 4.78 -23.21 9.72
CA ARG A 448 5.58 -23.94 10.69
C ARG A 448 5.26 -23.54 12.15
N ARG A 449 4.02 -23.26 12.44
CA ARG A 449 3.57 -23.24 13.85
C ARG A 449 2.46 -24.23 14.10
#